data_a682783a31fc9be3f961b1156724179e
#
_entry.id   a682783a31fc9be3f961b1156724179e
#
_cell.length_a   1.000
_cell.length_b   1.000
_cell.length_c   1.000
_cell.angle_alpha   90.00
_cell.angle_beta   90.00
_cell.angle_gamma   90.00
#
_symmetry.space_group_name_H-M   'P 1'
#
loop_
_entity.id
_entity.type
_entity.pdbx_description
1 polymer ?
#
loop_
_entity_poly.entity_id
_entity_poly.type
_entity_poly.pdbx_seq_one_letter_code
_entity_poly.pdbx_strand_id
1 'polypeptide(L)'
;PMIVFSIFLVFILILFLQYVYLSLSPNVYGINMQEFASNRNTYSSLLHAQRGTIYDSQGDILAQDVSSYTVIAYLDESRTGSSTTLHHVADKQMTAEALAPLLNMEVDEILDLLNRDAYQVELGPGGRGITEILKKKIEELNLPGIDFIESYKRYYPNGDFASYIV
;
A
#
# COMPACT_ATOMS: atom_id res chain seq x y z
N PRO A 1 -3.19 -41.19 47.65
CA PRO A 1 -3.22 -39.73 47.23
C PRO A 1 -1.84 -39.20 46.92
N MET A 2 -0.78 -39.59 47.66
CA MET A 2 0.59 -39.08 47.45
C MET A 2 1.15 -39.42 46.06
N ILE A 3 0.94 -40.65 45.56
CA ILE A 3 1.44 -41.11 44.26
C ILE A 3 0.82 -40.30 43.13
N VAL A 4 -0.47 -40.03 43.18
CA VAL A 4 -1.17 -39.23 42.17
C VAL A 4 -0.68 -37.81 42.17
N PHE A 5 -0.45 -37.23 43.35
CA PHE A 5 0.13 -35.88 43.48
C PHE A 5 1.54 -35.84 42.92
N SER A 6 2.39 -36.81 43.20
CA SER A 6 3.74 -36.88 42.61
C SER A 6 3.75 -36.98 41.11
N ILE A 7 2.85 -37.78 40.49
CA ILE A 7 2.70 -37.89 39.03
C ILE A 7 2.30 -36.54 38.46
N PHE A 8 1.35 -35.85 39.09
CA PHE A 8 0.89 -34.54 38.63
C PHE A 8 2.00 -33.49 38.71
N LEU A 9 2.81 -33.51 39.76
CA LEU A 9 3.94 -32.59 39.95
C LEU A 9 5.03 -32.83 38.86
N VAL A 10 5.34 -34.09 38.54
CA VAL A 10 6.26 -34.46 37.48
C VAL A 10 5.73 -33.98 36.10
N PHE A 11 4.44 -34.15 35.85
CA PHE A 11 3.83 -33.67 34.63
C PHE A 11 3.95 -32.15 34.46
N ILE A 12 3.66 -31.39 35.49
CA ILE A 12 3.83 -29.92 35.50
C ILE A 12 5.29 -29.54 35.27
N LEU A 13 6.24 -30.26 35.86
CA LEU A 13 7.66 -29.99 35.69
C LEU A 13 8.07 -30.20 34.20
N ILE A 14 7.58 -31.27 33.56
CA ILE A 14 7.84 -31.54 32.15
C ILE A 14 7.28 -30.41 31.26
N LEU A 15 6.05 -29.98 31.48
CA LEU A 15 5.44 -28.87 30.74
C LEU A 15 6.22 -27.57 30.95
N PHE A 16 6.67 -27.29 32.17
CA PHE A 16 7.47 -26.11 32.46
C PHE A 16 8.82 -26.14 31.72
N LEU A 17 9.51 -27.26 31.72
CA LEU A 17 10.77 -27.42 31.00
C LEU A 17 10.58 -27.28 29.48
N GLN A 18 9.50 -27.84 28.97
CA GLN A 18 9.15 -27.69 27.54
C GLN A 18 8.85 -26.22 27.19
N TYR A 19 8.13 -25.51 28.04
CA TYR A 19 7.86 -24.09 27.85
C TYR A 19 9.14 -23.24 27.85
N VAL A 20 10.05 -23.50 28.83
CA VAL A 20 11.35 -22.84 28.88
C VAL A 20 12.19 -23.14 27.64
N TYR A 21 12.20 -24.38 27.18
CA TYR A 21 12.89 -24.77 25.95
C TYR A 21 12.35 -24.00 24.73
N LEU A 22 11.03 -23.93 24.55
CA LEU A 22 10.41 -23.16 23.46
C LEU A 22 10.72 -21.67 23.56
N SER A 23 10.72 -21.10 24.77
CA SER A 23 10.97 -19.68 25.00
C SER A 23 12.42 -19.26 24.73
N LEU A 24 13.38 -20.14 25.00
CA LEU A 24 14.81 -19.89 24.78
C LEU A 24 15.31 -20.34 23.41
N SER A 25 14.55 -21.16 22.69
CA SER A 25 14.97 -21.68 21.39
C SER A 25 14.73 -20.66 20.29
N PRO A 26 15.76 -20.17 19.60
CA PRO A 26 15.60 -19.23 18.48
C PRO A 26 14.93 -19.89 17.26
N ASN A 27 15.02 -21.23 17.17
CA ASN A 27 14.46 -22.03 16.08
C ASN A 27 13.42 -23.01 16.61
N VAL A 28 12.18 -22.87 16.16
CA VAL A 28 11.08 -23.80 16.49
C VAL A 28 10.61 -24.45 15.21
N TYR A 29 10.68 -25.79 15.15
CA TYR A 29 10.32 -26.60 13.97
C TYR A 29 11.05 -26.16 12.68
N GLY A 30 12.31 -25.73 12.77
CA GLY A 30 13.10 -25.33 11.62
C GLY A 30 12.86 -23.89 11.15
N ILE A 31 12.01 -23.13 11.82
CA ILE A 31 11.71 -21.73 11.53
C ILE A 31 12.39 -20.85 12.57
N ASN A 32 13.21 -19.90 12.12
CA ASN A 32 13.77 -18.86 12.98
C ASN A 32 12.68 -17.83 13.29
N MET A 33 12.18 -17.87 14.54
CA MET A 33 11.08 -17.00 14.96
C MET A 33 11.43 -15.52 14.94
N GLN A 34 12.70 -15.15 15.17
CA GLN A 34 13.13 -13.76 15.10
C GLN A 34 13.17 -13.25 13.65
N GLU A 35 13.68 -14.06 12.73
CA GLU A 35 13.70 -13.74 11.31
C GLU A 35 12.27 -13.68 10.74
N PHE A 36 11.43 -14.63 11.12
CA PHE A 36 10.02 -14.63 10.74
C PHE A 36 9.28 -13.39 11.27
N ALA A 37 9.51 -13.00 12.52
CA ALA A 37 8.92 -11.80 13.10
C ALA A 37 9.45 -10.51 12.45
N SER A 38 10.76 -10.43 12.18
CA SER A 38 11.37 -9.27 11.52
C SER A 38 10.84 -9.10 10.09
N ASN A 39 10.74 -10.19 9.34
CA ASN A 39 10.22 -10.16 7.95
C ASN A 39 8.74 -9.77 7.87
N ARG A 40 7.94 -10.06 8.89
CA ARG A 40 6.55 -9.63 8.96
C ARG A 40 6.36 -8.19 9.45
N ASN A 41 7.24 -7.72 10.32
CA ASN A 41 7.11 -6.42 10.98
C ASN A 41 7.98 -5.33 10.32
N THR A 42 8.90 -5.71 9.41
CA THR A 42 9.74 -4.77 8.68
C THR A 42 9.16 -4.54 7.29
N TYR A 43 8.56 -3.39 7.08
CA TYR A 43 8.14 -2.92 5.77
C TYR A 43 9.24 -1.99 5.24
N SER A 44 9.95 -2.42 4.19
CA SER A 44 10.91 -1.57 3.49
C SER A 44 10.19 -0.81 2.39
N SER A 45 9.96 0.48 2.59
CA SER A 45 9.44 1.36 1.56
C SER A 45 10.59 2.15 0.93
N LEU A 46 10.66 2.13 -0.39
CA LEU A 46 11.60 2.96 -1.14
C LEU A 46 11.05 4.38 -1.18
N LEU A 47 11.67 5.27 -0.40
CA LEU A 47 11.35 6.69 -0.45
C LEU A 47 12.10 7.31 -1.63
N HIS A 48 11.37 7.67 -2.69
CA HIS A 48 11.91 8.44 -3.78
C HIS A 48 12.14 9.88 -3.31
N ALA A 49 13.41 10.30 -3.29
CA ALA A 49 13.75 11.68 -2.97
C ALA A 49 13.21 12.63 -4.05
N GLN A 50 12.65 13.75 -3.62
CA GLN A 50 12.25 14.84 -4.51
C GLN A 50 13.51 15.45 -5.15
N ARG A 51 13.48 15.62 -6.47
CA ARG A 51 14.58 16.28 -7.20
C ARG A 51 14.56 17.77 -6.95
N GLY A 52 15.74 18.38 -6.89
CA GLY A 52 15.87 19.84 -6.75
C GLY A 52 15.27 20.59 -7.94
N THR A 53 14.84 21.82 -7.68
CA THR A 53 14.41 22.76 -8.71
C THR A 53 15.62 23.27 -9.50
N ILE A 54 15.50 23.37 -10.81
CA ILE A 54 16.53 23.90 -11.69
C ILE A 54 16.08 25.28 -12.15
N TYR A 55 16.99 26.25 -12.04
CA TYR A 55 16.76 27.64 -12.40
C TYR A 55 17.67 28.03 -13.56
N ASP A 56 17.27 29.04 -14.32
CA ASP A 56 18.13 29.69 -15.27
C ASP A 56 19.02 30.75 -14.59
N SER A 57 19.81 31.51 -15.39
CA SER A 57 20.68 32.55 -14.90
C SER A 57 19.96 33.79 -14.37
N GLN A 58 18.66 33.92 -14.64
CA GLN A 58 17.79 35.02 -14.18
C GLN A 58 16.98 34.62 -12.95
N GLY A 59 17.01 33.34 -12.56
CA GLY A 59 16.26 32.79 -11.42
C GLY A 59 14.89 32.22 -11.80
N ASP A 60 14.57 32.13 -13.08
CA ASP A 60 13.33 31.52 -13.55
C ASP A 60 13.43 30.00 -13.50
N ILE A 61 12.31 29.34 -13.16
CA ILE A 61 12.24 27.88 -13.02
C ILE A 61 12.24 27.23 -14.39
N LEU A 62 13.26 26.39 -14.64
CA LEU A 62 13.33 25.55 -15.85
C LEU A 62 12.68 24.18 -15.63
N ALA A 63 12.87 23.59 -14.45
CA ALA A 63 12.26 22.32 -14.08
C ALA A 63 12.10 22.20 -12.57
N GLN A 64 10.96 21.68 -12.13
CA GLN A 64 10.70 21.39 -10.71
C GLN A 64 9.88 20.11 -10.57
N ASP A 65 10.02 19.45 -9.43
CA ASP A 65 9.13 18.35 -9.07
C ASP A 65 7.86 18.93 -8.43
N VAL A 66 6.71 18.47 -8.91
CA VAL A 66 5.41 18.79 -8.33
C VAL A 66 4.78 17.50 -7.78
N SER A 67 4.05 17.62 -6.67
CA SER A 67 3.32 16.48 -6.10
C SER A 67 2.32 15.94 -7.12
N SER A 68 2.31 14.64 -7.26
CA SER A 68 1.37 13.89 -8.07
C SER A 68 0.89 12.67 -7.31
N TYR A 69 -0.19 12.09 -7.74
CA TYR A 69 -0.80 10.95 -7.04
C TYR A 69 -1.14 9.85 -8.04
N THR A 70 -1.04 8.62 -7.58
CA THR A 70 -1.51 7.45 -8.34
C THR A 70 -2.71 6.87 -7.63
N VAL A 71 -3.82 6.71 -8.34
CA VAL A 71 -5.04 6.12 -7.81
C VAL A 71 -4.85 4.61 -7.72
N ILE A 72 -5.12 4.06 -6.53
CA ILE A 72 -5.11 2.62 -6.29
C ILE A 72 -6.49 2.16 -5.82
N ALA A 73 -6.84 0.95 -6.17
CA ALA A 73 -8.04 0.28 -5.72
C ALA A 73 -7.67 -0.98 -4.95
N TYR A 74 -8.17 -1.13 -3.74
CA TYR A 74 -8.06 -2.35 -2.96
C TYR A 74 -9.19 -3.30 -3.30
N LEU A 75 -8.86 -4.50 -3.75
CA LEU A 75 -9.83 -5.48 -4.24
C LEU A 75 -10.13 -6.59 -3.22
N ASP A 76 -9.19 -6.85 -2.30
CA ASP A 76 -9.29 -7.95 -1.34
C ASP A 76 -10.22 -7.59 -0.17
N GLU A 77 -11.26 -8.41 0.02
CA GLU A 77 -12.24 -8.27 1.10
C GLU A 77 -11.61 -8.41 2.50
N SER A 78 -10.48 -9.10 2.61
CA SER A 78 -9.77 -9.29 3.88
C SER A 78 -9.34 -7.96 4.51
N ARG A 79 -9.15 -6.90 3.68
CA ARG A 79 -8.84 -5.55 4.15
C ARG A 79 -9.95 -4.94 5.01
N THR A 80 -11.20 -5.25 4.72
CA THR A 80 -12.34 -4.80 5.54
C THR A 80 -12.42 -5.58 6.86
N GLY A 81 -12.10 -6.89 6.85
CA GLY A 81 -12.12 -7.73 8.04
C GLY A 81 -13.44 -7.62 8.81
N SER A 82 -13.34 -7.35 10.11
CA SER A 82 -14.50 -7.17 11.01
C SER A 82 -15.00 -5.72 11.10
N SER A 83 -14.48 -4.80 10.27
CA SER A 83 -14.89 -3.40 10.26
C SER A 83 -16.29 -3.25 9.67
N THR A 84 -17.07 -2.31 10.23
CA THR A 84 -18.36 -1.90 9.66
C THR A 84 -18.20 -0.99 8.44
N THR A 85 -16.99 -0.41 8.26
CA THR A 85 -16.65 0.44 7.12
C THR A 85 -15.95 -0.39 6.07
N LEU A 86 -16.39 -0.32 4.82
CA LEU A 86 -15.76 -1.00 3.70
C LEU A 86 -14.41 -0.34 3.36
N HIS A 87 -13.37 -1.16 3.31
CA HIS A 87 -12.00 -0.75 2.95
C HIS A 87 -11.53 -1.38 1.63
N HIS A 88 -12.42 -2.02 0.90
CA HIS A 88 -12.20 -2.58 -0.44
C HIS A 88 -13.30 -2.13 -1.39
N VAL A 89 -13.09 -2.26 -2.69
CA VAL A 89 -14.07 -1.94 -3.72
C VAL A 89 -15.15 -3.03 -3.75
N ALA A 90 -16.30 -2.75 -3.12
CA ALA A 90 -17.42 -3.68 -3.07
C ALA A 90 -18.27 -3.62 -4.34
N ASP A 91 -18.58 -2.42 -4.85
CA ASP A 91 -19.32 -2.22 -6.08
C ASP A 91 -18.36 -1.72 -7.19
N LYS A 92 -17.88 -2.66 -7.99
CA LYS A 92 -16.93 -2.40 -9.07
C LYS A 92 -17.55 -1.59 -10.20
N GLN A 93 -18.83 -1.85 -10.52
CA GLN A 93 -19.53 -1.16 -11.60
C GLN A 93 -19.72 0.32 -11.26
N MET A 94 -20.29 0.61 -10.10
CA MET A 94 -20.48 1.97 -9.63
C MET A 94 -19.17 2.73 -9.52
N THR A 95 -18.12 2.07 -9.01
CA THR A 95 -16.79 2.67 -8.87
C THR A 95 -16.18 3.01 -10.25
N ALA A 96 -16.30 2.11 -11.23
CA ALA A 96 -15.81 2.36 -12.58
C ALA A 96 -16.54 3.50 -13.27
N GLU A 97 -17.88 3.52 -13.21
CA GLU A 97 -18.69 4.59 -13.80
C GLU A 97 -18.39 5.97 -13.17
N ALA A 98 -18.15 6.01 -11.85
CA ALA A 98 -17.83 7.26 -11.17
C ALA A 98 -16.42 7.78 -11.51
N LEU A 99 -15.44 6.88 -11.70
CA LEU A 99 -14.05 7.24 -11.96
C LEU A 99 -13.75 7.49 -13.44
N ALA A 100 -14.45 6.85 -14.37
CA ALA A 100 -14.20 6.94 -15.80
C ALA A 100 -14.10 8.39 -16.32
N PRO A 101 -15.05 9.29 -16.04
CA PRO A 101 -15.00 10.67 -16.52
C PRO A 101 -13.86 11.48 -15.86
N LEU A 102 -13.46 11.14 -14.64
CA LEU A 102 -12.41 11.85 -13.92
C LEU A 102 -11.01 11.42 -14.36
N LEU A 103 -10.84 10.13 -14.66
CA LEU A 103 -9.56 9.57 -15.10
C LEU A 103 -9.39 9.61 -16.62
N ASN A 104 -10.41 10.04 -17.36
CA ASN A 104 -10.45 10.01 -18.83
C ASN A 104 -10.11 8.61 -19.39
N MET A 105 -10.77 7.60 -18.80
CA MET A 105 -10.67 6.19 -19.17
C MET A 105 -12.06 5.64 -19.50
N GLU A 106 -12.09 4.57 -20.29
CA GLU A 106 -13.34 3.87 -20.54
C GLU A 106 -13.76 3.06 -19.31
N VAL A 107 -15.08 2.93 -19.09
CA VAL A 107 -15.64 2.17 -17.95
C VAL A 107 -15.15 0.72 -17.99
N ASP A 108 -15.13 0.11 -19.17
CA ASP A 108 -14.71 -1.28 -19.35
C ASP A 108 -13.22 -1.48 -19.01
N GLU A 109 -12.36 -0.50 -19.31
CA GLU A 109 -10.93 -0.55 -18.94
C GLU A 109 -10.75 -0.55 -17.42
N ILE A 110 -11.51 0.29 -16.73
CA ILE A 110 -11.46 0.32 -15.25
C ILE A 110 -12.03 -0.97 -14.67
N LEU A 111 -13.12 -1.48 -15.21
CA LEU A 111 -13.71 -2.76 -14.80
C LEU A 111 -12.74 -3.93 -14.96
N ASP A 112 -12.01 -3.97 -16.06
CA ASP A 112 -10.99 -5.00 -16.30
C ASP A 112 -9.89 -4.94 -15.23
N LEU A 113 -9.49 -3.74 -14.81
CA LEU A 113 -8.54 -3.56 -13.72
C LEU A 113 -9.12 -4.01 -12.38
N LEU A 114 -10.37 -3.63 -12.07
CA LEU A 114 -11.05 -3.96 -10.82
C LEU A 114 -11.43 -5.46 -10.72
N ASN A 115 -11.46 -6.18 -11.83
CA ASN A 115 -11.76 -7.63 -11.87
C ASN A 115 -10.51 -8.51 -11.78
N ARG A 116 -9.32 -7.94 -11.66
CA ARG A 116 -8.09 -8.72 -11.49
C ARG A 116 -8.08 -9.42 -10.14
N ASP A 117 -7.50 -10.60 -10.13
CA ASP A 117 -7.20 -11.33 -8.89
C ASP A 117 -5.92 -10.78 -8.26
N ALA A 118 -6.06 -9.72 -7.48
CA ALA A 118 -4.96 -9.02 -6.82
C ALA A 118 -5.43 -8.36 -5.53
N TYR A 119 -4.54 -8.19 -4.57
CA TYR A 119 -4.85 -7.47 -3.33
C TYR A 119 -5.19 -5.99 -3.61
N GLN A 120 -4.42 -5.36 -4.50
CA GLN A 120 -4.63 -3.99 -4.96
C GLN A 120 -4.21 -3.84 -6.42
N VAL A 121 -4.77 -2.86 -7.10
CA VAL A 121 -4.41 -2.48 -8.48
C VAL A 121 -4.25 -0.97 -8.59
N GLU A 122 -3.36 -0.53 -9.48
CA GLU A 122 -3.29 0.85 -9.91
C GLU A 122 -4.28 1.08 -11.06
N LEU A 123 -5.05 2.16 -11.00
CA LEU A 123 -5.98 2.54 -12.05
C LEU A 123 -5.25 3.33 -13.16
N GLY A 124 -4.35 2.66 -13.87
CA GLY A 124 -3.60 3.26 -14.95
C GLY A 124 -4.19 2.97 -16.33
N PRO A 125 -3.89 3.81 -17.35
CA PRO A 125 -2.94 4.92 -17.31
C PRO A 125 -3.50 6.23 -16.72
N GLY A 126 -4.82 6.50 -16.80
CA GLY A 126 -5.43 7.77 -16.43
C GLY A 126 -5.33 8.12 -14.93
N GLY A 127 -5.26 7.13 -14.05
CA GLY A 127 -5.10 7.34 -12.61
C GLY A 127 -3.67 7.53 -12.13
N ARG A 128 -2.67 7.54 -13.02
CA ARG A 128 -1.27 7.80 -12.67
C ARG A 128 -0.90 9.26 -12.86
N GLY A 129 -0.17 9.81 -11.88
CA GLY A 129 0.35 11.17 -11.96
C GLY A 129 -0.74 12.24 -11.96
N ILE A 130 -1.87 11.98 -11.31
CA ILE A 130 -2.97 12.94 -11.18
C ILE A 130 -2.57 14.10 -10.28
N THR A 131 -3.24 15.24 -10.48
CA THR A 131 -3.04 16.43 -9.68
C THR A 131 -3.79 16.34 -8.34
N GLU A 132 -3.37 17.16 -7.36
CA GLU A 132 -4.06 17.27 -6.08
C GLU A 132 -5.55 17.69 -6.22
N ILE A 133 -5.85 18.52 -7.21
CA ILE A 133 -7.22 18.95 -7.50
C ILE A 133 -8.09 17.75 -7.90
N LEU A 134 -7.56 16.89 -8.79
CA LEU A 134 -8.28 15.71 -9.23
C LEU A 134 -8.40 14.68 -8.12
N LYS A 135 -7.34 14.51 -7.30
CA LYS A 135 -7.38 13.68 -6.09
C LYS A 135 -8.53 14.09 -5.18
N LYS A 136 -8.65 15.39 -4.85
CA LYS A 136 -9.74 15.90 -4.00
C LYS A 136 -11.13 15.61 -4.58
N LYS A 137 -11.30 15.76 -5.88
CA LYS A 137 -12.57 15.42 -6.55
C LYS A 137 -12.93 13.94 -6.40
N ILE A 138 -11.93 13.05 -6.48
CA ILE A 138 -12.14 11.61 -6.30
C ILE A 138 -12.44 11.30 -4.82
N GLU A 139 -11.75 11.95 -3.88
CA GLU A 139 -12.00 11.80 -2.43
C GLU A 139 -13.42 12.22 -2.06
N GLU A 140 -13.97 13.28 -2.68
CA GLU A 140 -15.35 13.75 -2.47
C GLU A 140 -16.41 12.71 -2.86
N LEU A 141 -16.09 11.78 -3.77
CA LEU A 141 -16.99 10.69 -4.13
C LEU A 141 -17.14 9.63 -3.02
N ASN A 142 -16.23 9.64 -2.02
CA ASN A 142 -16.22 8.69 -0.89
C ASN A 142 -16.34 7.22 -1.32
N LEU A 143 -15.64 6.84 -2.39
CA LEU A 143 -15.67 5.48 -2.92
C LEU A 143 -14.87 4.54 -2.00
N PRO A 144 -15.49 3.47 -1.46
CA PRO A 144 -14.79 2.54 -0.59
C PRO A 144 -13.70 1.79 -1.36
N GLY A 145 -12.53 1.63 -0.71
CA GLY A 145 -11.42 0.89 -1.30
C GLY A 145 -10.57 1.67 -2.31
N ILE A 146 -10.89 2.94 -2.59
CA ILE A 146 -10.03 3.82 -3.39
C ILE A 146 -9.08 4.57 -2.46
N ASP A 147 -7.80 4.63 -2.84
CA ASP A 147 -6.74 5.29 -2.08
C ASP A 147 -5.70 5.88 -3.05
N PHE A 148 -4.71 6.60 -2.53
CA PHE A 148 -3.75 7.33 -3.34
C PHE A 148 -2.33 7.07 -2.86
N ILE A 149 -1.43 6.81 -3.80
CA ILE A 149 0.01 6.78 -3.54
C ILE A 149 0.59 8.11 -4.00
N GLU A 150 1.23 8.82 -3.06
CA GLU A 150 1.94 10.06 -3.38
C GLU A 150 3.20 9.76 -4.17
N SER A 151 3.42 10.55 -5.20
CA SER A 151 4.59 10.51 -6.07
C SER A 151 4.94 11.92 -6.54
N TYR A 152 6.05 12.06 -7.26
CA TYR A 152 6.48 13.34 -7.82
C TYR A 152 6.57 13.24 -9.33
N LYS A 153 6.10 14.29 -10.00
CA LYS A 153 6.20 14.45 -11.45
C LYS A 153 7.04 15.66 -11.79
N ARG A 154 7.96 15.50 -12.73
CA ARG A 154 8.75 16.62 -13.23
C ARG A 154 7.87 17.54 -14.06
N TYR A 155 7.86 18.81 -13.72
CA TYR A 155 7.13 19.86 -14.42
C TYR A 155 8.13 20.83 -15.06
N TYR A 156 7.90 21.14 -16.34
CA TYR A 156 8.68 22.04 -17.16
C TYR A 156 7.81 23.22 -17.56
N PRO A 157 7.94 24.40 -16.91
CA PRO A 157 7.11 25.57 -17.20
C PRO A 157 7.21 26.02 -18.66
N ASN A 158 8.42 25.89 -19.23
CA ASN A 158 8.73 26.32 -20.60
C ASN A 158 8.61 25.20 -21.65
N GLY A 159 7.85 24.11 -21.34
CA GLY A 159 7.66 22.98 -22.23
C GLY A 159 8.97 22.25 -22.56
N ASP A 160 9.20 21.98 -23.82
CA ASP A 160 10.39 21.22 -24.28
C ASP A 160 11.70 22.01 -24.27
N PHE A 161 11.67 23.27 -23.83
CA PHE A 161 12.88 24.08 -23.74
C PHE A 161 13.89 23.46 -22.79
N ALA A 162 15.10 23.25 -23.30
CA ALA A 162 16.22 22.62 -22.59
C ALA A 162 15.98 21.17 -22.09
N SER A 163 14.96 20.48 -22.58
CA SER A 163 14.60 19.11 -22.18
C SER A 163 15.73 18.08 -22.34
N TYR A 164 16.72 18.34 -23.18
CA TYR A 164 17.93 17.52 -23.35
C TYR A 164 19.00 17.73 -22.27
N ILE A 165 18.85 18.75 -21.43
CA ILE A 165 19.89 19.16 -20.46
C ILE A 165 19.39 19.03 -19.03
N VAL A 166 18.07 19.02 -18.84
CA VAL A 166 17.39 19.15 -17.53
C VAL A 166 16.66 17.87 -17.11
#